data_c94c9584e44fb326170b243c8a10a3fb
#
_entry.id   c94c9584e44fb326170b243c8a10a3fb
#
_cell.length_a   1.000
_cell.length_b   1.000
_cell.length_c   1.000
_cell.angle_alpha   90.00
_cell.angle_beta   90.00
_cell.angle_gamma   90.00
#
_symmetry.space_group_name_H-M   'P 1'
#
loop_
_entity.id
_entity.type
_entity.pdbx_description
1 polymer ?
#
loop_
_entity_poly.entity_id
_entity_poly.type
_entity_poly.pdbx_seq_one_letter_code
_entity_poly.pdbx_strand_id
1 'polypeptide(L)'
;MAYVRLRAVFMRGGTSKAVMFRRDDLPANREDWDSIFLEVMGSPDPNGRQLDGMGGGISSLSKICVIGPATRPDADVDYTFAQIGVRDSFVDYGANCGNMSSAVGPFALDEGLVKGPANGEATIRIHNTNTSKIIVARFPVHDGTLAATGDIEIDGVSGKAAPIRLEFLDPGGARTGKLLPTGSPCDELEVEGMGRVKASCVDAANPCVFVAADTVGKSGDELPDALDGDAVFLRRMEAIRCAASVKMGMAANLYTARQMTGIPKVAMVAGPRAGRTLSGRELGAGDADICVRMISVGLPHRAVPITGSICLAVATRIPGSIPAQLSNASGPIRIAHPSGVTLVDAIVSRSDVGEVKADYGAVYRSARRLFEGNVVYRTPE
;
A
#
# COMPACT_ATOMS: atom_id res chain seq x y z
N MET A 1 6.08 -29.36 -25.91
CA MET A 1 5.28 -28.15 -25.57
C MET A 1 3.88 -28.25 -26.15
N ALA A 2 2.84 -27.98 -25.37
CA ALA A 2 1.47 -27.89 -25.83
C ALA A 2 0.86 -26.58 -25.30
N TYR A 3 -0.11 -26.04 -26.03
CA TYR A 3 -0.89 -24.89 -25.54
C TYR A 3 -1.99 -25.38 -24.59
N VAL A 4 -2.02 -24.80 -23.41
CA VAL A 4 -3.05 -25.02 -22.39
C VAL A 4 -3.89 -23.77 -22.26
N ARG A 5 -5.19 -23.94 -22.06
CA ARG A 5 -6.15 -22.84 -21.79
C ARG A 5 -6.50 -22.87 -20.33
N LEU A 6 -6.38 -21.73 -19.67
CA LEU A 6 -6.67 -21.56 -18.24
C LEU A 6 -7.62 -20.38 -18.07
N ARG A 7 -8.76 -20.59 -17.40
CA ARG A 7 -9.71 -19.53 -17.12
C ARG A 7 -9.05 -18.43 -16.29
N ALA A 8 -9.25 -17.19 -16.68
CA ALA A 8 -8.66 -16.04 -16.02
C ALA A 8 -9.53 -14.79 -16.19
N VAL A 9 -9.35 -13.86 -15.28
CA VAL A 9 -9.90 -12.50 -15.36
C VAL A 9 -8.78 -11.50 -15.30
N PHE A 10 -8.77 -10.51 -16.17
CA PHE A 10 -7.81 -9.42 -16.12
C PHE A 10 -8.44 -8.20 -15.48
N MET A 11 -7.89 -7.75 -14.36
CA MET A 11 -8.45 -6.64 -13.58
C MET A 11 -7.43 -5.54 -13.32
N ARG A 12 -7.93 -4.31 -13.27
CA ARG A 12 -7.25 -3.20 -12.61
C ARG A 12 -7.68 -3.17 -11.14
N GLY A 13 -6.71 -3.02 -10.25
CA GLY A 13 -6.91 -2.67 -8.85
C GLY A 13 -6.05 -1.45 -8.53
N GLY A 14 -6.67 -0.32 -8.10
CA GLY A 14 -5.96 0.94 -7.94
C GLY A 14 -5.14 1.30 -9.19
N THR A 15 -3.85 1.56 -9.04
CA THR A 15 -2.89 1.85 -10.12
C THR A 15 -2.13 0.61 -10.63
N SER A 16 -2.61 -0.59 -10.36
CA SER A 16 -2.02 -1.84 -10.81
C SER A 16 -2.98 -2.66 -11.67
N LYS A 17 -2.45 -3.60 -12.46
CA LYS A 17 -3.22 -4.63 -13.17
C LYS A 17 -2.66 -6.00 -12.86
N ALA A 18 -3.54 -6.99 -12.81
CA ALA A 18 -3.19 -8.39 -12.60
C ALA A 18 -4.07 -9.33 -13.41
N VAL A 19 -3.53 -10.49 -13.75
CA VAL A 19 -4.32 -11.65 -14.08
C VAL A 19 -4.78 -12.29 -12.77
N MET A 20 -6.08 -12.54 -12.66
CA MET A 20 -6.71 -13.12 -11.48
C MET A 20 -7.23 -14.50 -11.80
N PHE A 21 -6.89 -15.46 -10.97
CA PHE A 21 -7.31 -16.85 -11.07
C PHE A 21 -8.17 -17.24 -9.87
N ARG A 22 -9.14 -18.10 -10.10
CA ARG A 22 -9.69 -18.91 -9.02
C ARG A 22 -8.67 -19.99 -8.69
N ARG A 23 -8.49 -20.26 -7.40
CA ARG A 23 -7.56 -21.30 -6.95
C ARG A 23 -7.89 -22.67 -7.57
N ASP A 24 -9.19 -22.97 -7.74
CA ASP A 24 -9.68 -24.25 -8.24
C ASP A 24 -9.42 -24.43 -9.75
N ASP A 25 -9.12 -23.36 -10.49
CA ASP A 25 -8.75 -23.41 -11.89
C ASP A 25 -7.24 -23.70 -12.08
N LEU A 26 -6.43 -23.57 -11.03
CA LEU A 26 -4.98 -23.83 -11.04
C LEU A 26 -4.67 -25.28 -10.63
N PRO A 27 -3.50 -25.82 -11.00
CA PRO A 27 -3.02 -27.10 -10.48
C PRO A 27 -3.06 -27.15 -8.95
N ALA A 28 -3.40 -28.30 -8.40
CA ALA A 28 -3.46 -28.50 -6.94
C ALA A 28 -2.09 -28.34 -6.28
N ASN A 29 -1.02 -28.76 -6.95
CA ASN A 29 0.34 -28.56 -6.48
C ASN A 29 0.77 -27.10 -6.75
N ARG A 30 1.05 -26.38 -5.68
CA ARG A 30 1.46 -24.97 -5.75
C ARG A 30 2.83 -24.77 -6.42
N GLU A 31 3.69 -25.76 -6.40
CA GLU A 31 5.01 -25.69 -7.04
C GLU A 31 4.91 -25.51 -8.56
N ASP A 32 3.79 -25.94 -9.17
CA ASP A 32 3.56 -25.79 -10.61
C ASP A 32 3.14 -24.35 -11.00
N TRP A 33 2.75 -23.52 -10.04
CA TRP A 33 2.20 -22.19 -10.30
C TRP A 33 3.22 -21.22 -10.90
N ASP A 34 4.45 -21.26 -10.41
CA ASP A 34 5.49 -20.30 -10.83
C ASP A 34 5.75 -20.37 -12.32
N SER A 35 5.85 -21.58 -12.88
CA SER A 35 6.06 -21.79 -14.31
C SER A 35 4.90 -21.26 -15.14
N ILE A 36 3.65 -21.49 -14.69
CA ILE A 36 2.43 -20.99 -15.33
C ILE A 36 2.41 -19.46 -15.27
N PHE A 37 2.71 -18.87 -14.10
CA PHE A 37 2.66 -17.42 -13.91
C PHE A 37 3.70 -16.69 -14.75
N LEU A 38 4.91 -17.24 -14.85
CA LEU A 38 5.96 -16.70 -15.70
C LEU A 38 5.54 -16.74 -17.18
N GLU A 39 5.04 -17.86 -17.66
CA GLU A 39 4.58 -18.01 -19.05
C GLU A 39 3.39 -17.09 -19.37
N VAL A 40 2.37 -17.03 -18.48
CA VAL A 40 1.22 -16.15 -18.65
C VAL A 40 1.65 -14.69 -18.70
N MET A 41 2.66 -14.28 -17.93
CA MET A 41 3.15 -12.89 -17.93
C MET A 41 4.13 -12.58 -19.06
N GLY A 42 4.66 -13.59 -19.76
CA GLY A 42 5.73 -13.43 -20.75
C GLY A 42 7.06 -13.09 -20.08
N SER A 43 7.39 -13.81 -19.00
CA SER A 43 8.61 -13.62 -18.21
C SER A 43 9.46 -14.91 -18.20
N PRO A 44 10.80 -14.80 -18.15
CA PRO A 44 11.58 -13.55 -18.19
C PRO A 44 11.63 -12.94 -19.60
N ASP A 45 11.52 -11.62 -19.70
CA ASP A 45 11.72 -10.92 -20.98
C ASP A 45 12.96 -10.00 -20.90
N PRO A 46 14.06 -10.34 -21.59
CA PRO A 46 15.28 -9.54 -21.59
C PRO A 46 15.05 -8.12 -22.16
N ASN A 47 14.03 -7.94 -23.03
CA ASN A 47 13.66 -6.64 -23.57
C ASN A 47 12.83 -5.79 -22.60
N GLY A 48 12.32 -6.40 -21.50
CA GLY A 48 11.55 -5.72 -20.46
C GLY A 48 10.18 -5.24 -20.90
N ARG A 49 9.55 -5.86 -21.90
CA ARG A 49 8.26 -5.45 -22.48
C ARG A 49 7.14 -6.46 -22.25
N GLN A 50 7.50 -7.73 -22.03
CA GLN A 50 6.55 -8.85 -21.82
C GLN A 50 5.53 -8.99 -22.97
N LEU A 51 5.99 -8.82 -24.23
CA LEU A 51 5.11 -8.85 -25.41
C LEU A 51 4.48 -10.21 -25.68
N ASP A 52 5.12 -11.29 -25.23
CA ASP A 52 4.62 -12.68 -25.39
C ASP A 52 3.80 -13.12 -24.17
N GLY A 53 3.15 -12.17 -23.49
CA GLY A 53 2.32 -12.45 -22.32
C GLY A 53 1.42 -11.29 -21.93
N MET A 54 0.76 -11.44 -20.77
CA MET A 54 -0.18 -10.46 -20.23
C MET A 54 0.49 -9.34 -19.42
N GLY A 55 1.80 -9.44 -19.18
CA GLY A 55 2.57 -8.44 -18.46
C GLY A 55 2.70 -7.12 -19.25
N GLY A 56 3.09 -6.05 -18.57
CA GLY A 56 3.22 -4.71 -19.16
C GLY A 56 4.61 -4.09 -18.96
N GLY A 57 5.64 -4.90 -18.76
CA GLY A 57 7.03 -4.44 -18.71
C GLY A 57 7.45 -3.71 -17.43
N ILE A 58 6.54 -3.54 -16.47
CA ILE A 58 6.81 -2.90 -15.16
C ILE A 58 6.11 -3.64 -14.04
N SER A 59 6.60 -3.48 -12.82
CA SER A 59 6.11 -4.21 -11.64
C SER A 59 4.62 -3.99 -11.34
N SER A 60 4.08 -2.80 -11.62
CA SER A 60 2.66 -2.50 -11.41
C SER A 60 1.71 -3.21 -12.39
N LEU A 61 2.25 -3.71 -13.50
CA LEU A 61 1.50 -4.38 -14.58
C LEU A 61 1.90 -5.86 -14.75
N SER A 62 2.72 -6.41 -13.84
CA SER A 62 3.26 -7.78 -13.92
C SER A 62 2.92 -8.55 -12.65
N LYS A 63 1.62 -8.78 -12.43
CA LYS A 63 1.07 -9.32 -11.19
C LYS A 63 0.07 -10.42 -11.45
N ILE A 64 0.04 -11.37 -10.52
CA ILE A 64 -0.99 -12.42 -10.46
C ILE A 64 -1.65 -12.39 -9.08
N CYS A 65 -2.95 -12.66 -9.08
CA CYS A 65 -3.74 -12.84 -7.88
C CYS A 65 -4.48 -14.16 -7.95
N VAL A 66 -4.38 -14.96 -6.91
CA VAL A 66 -5.12 -16.22 -6.79
C VAL A 66 -6.12 -16.08 -5.64
N ILE A 67 -7.39 -16.32 -5.95
CA ILE A 67 -8.48 -16.19 -4.98
C ILE A 67 -9.20 -17.54 -4.86
N GLY A 68 -9.46 -17.98 -3.64
CA GLY A 68 -10.13 -19.22 -3.35
C GLY A 68 -10.94 -19.19 -2.06
N PRO A 69 -11.60 -20.32 -1.72
CA PRO A 69 -12.29 -20.46 -0.44
C PRO A 69 -11.37 -20.17 0.73
N ALA A 70 -11.92 -19.52 1.77
CA ALA A 70 -11.15 -19.17 2.95
C ALA A 70 -10.65 -20.41 3.71
N THR A 71 -9.39 -20.37 4.14
CA THR A 71 -8.80 -21.37 5.04
C THR A 71 -8.94 -20.99 6.51
N ARG A 72 -9.47 -19.77 6.80
CA ARG A 72 -9.69 -19.25 8.15
C ARG A 72 -11.19 -18.98 8.39
N PRO A 73 -11.71 -19.23 9.60
CA PRO A 73 -13.13 -19.01 9.92
C PRO A 73 -13.52 -17.52 10.00
N ASP A 74 -12.54 -16.61 10.14
CA ASP A 74 -12.74 -15.17 10.22
C ASP A 74 -12.55 -14.45 8.88
N ALA A 75 -12.51 -15.20 7.76
CA ALA A 75 -12.41 -14.69 6.39
C ALA A 75 -13.48 -15.33 5.50
N ASP A 76 -13.81 -14.64 4.41
CA ASP A 76 -14.73 -15.13 3.37
C ASP A 76 -13.96 -15.75 2.20
N VAL A 77 -12.76 -15.24 1.90
CA VAL A 77 -11.87 -15.74 0.84
C VAL A 77 -10.42 -15.68 1.25
N ASP A 78 -9.62 -16.58 0.68
CA ASP A 78 -8.16 -16.47 0.65
C ASP A 78 -7.71 -15.70 -0.59
N TYR A 79 -6.70 -14.87 -0.41
CA TYR A 79 -6.03 -14.11 -1.44
C TYR A 79 -4.53 -14.32 -1.39
N THR A 80 -3.96 -14.92 -2.42
CA THR A 80 -2.52 -15.05 -2.61
C THR A 80 -2.07 -14.09 -3.71
N PHE A 81 -1.13 -13.22 -3.39
CA PHE A 81 -0.51 -12.31 -4.33
C PHE A 81 0.83 -12.84 -4.82
N ALA A 82 1.09 -12.72 -6.12
CA ALA A 82 2.39 -13.02 -6.72
C ALA A 82 2.87 -11.83 -7.56
N GLN A 83 4.04 -11.30 -7.22
CA GLN A 83 4.75 -10.32 -8.04
C GLN A 83 5.66 -11.06 -9.01
N ILE A 84 5.49 -10.81 -10.31
CA ILE A 84 6.27 -11.48 -11.34
C ILE A 84 7.43 -10.59 -11.75
N GLY A 85 8.64 -11.16 -11.78
CA GLY A 85 9.83 -10.50 -12.32
C GLY A 85 9.63 -10.24 -13.81
N VAL A 86 10.05 -9.06 -14.29
CA VAL A 86 9.93 -8.72 -15.72
C VAL A 86 11.07 -9.36 -16.52
N ARG A 87 12.30 -9.20 -16.03
CA ARG A 87 13.53 -9.65 -16.70
C ARG A 87 14.11 -10.93 -16.14
N ASP A 88 13.62 -11.33 -14.97
CA ASP A 88 14.13 -12.46 -14.20
C ASP A 88 13.04 -13.53 -14.04
N SER A 89 13.43 -14.80 -14.00
CA SER A 89 12.55 -15.94 -13.71
C SER A 89 12.24 -16.00 -12.21
N PHE A 90 11.54 -14.98 -11.70
CA PHE A 90 11.29 -14.82 -10.28
C PHE A 90 9.81 -14.53 -10.00
N VAL A 91 9.23 -15.28 -9.06
CA VAL A 91 7.89 -15.10 -8.54
C VAL A 91 7.98 -14.81 -7.04
N ASP A 92 7.62 -13.60 -6.64
CA ASP A 92 7.70 -13.16 -5.24
C ASP A 92 6.34 -13.20 -4.55
N TYR A 93 6.28 -13.97 -3.47
CA TYR A 93 5.13 -14.09 -2.57
C TYR A 93 5.36 -13.38 -1.23
N GLY A 94 6.45 -12.65 -1.06
CA GLY A 94 6.85 -12.07 0.23
C GLY A 94 6.04 -10.87 0.71
N ALA A 95 5.18 -10.31 -0.15
CA ALA A 95 4.45 -9.08 0.15
C ALA A 95 2.97 -9.15 -0.22
N ASN A 96 2.17 -8.22 0.32
CA ASN A 96 0.82 -7.92 -0.17
C ASN A 96 0.86 -6.76 -1.17
N CYS A 97 -0.02 -6.81 -2.17
CA CYS A 97 -0.28 -5.68 -3.05
C CYS A 97 -1.58 -4.96 -2.65
N GLY A 98 -1.48 -3.88 -1.87
CA GLY A 98 -2.65 -3.11 -1.45
C GLY A 98 -3.49 -2.54 -2.62
N ASN A 99 -2.89 -2.26 -3.79
CA ASN A 99 -3.65 -1.88 -4.97
C ASN A 99 -4.51 -3.05 -5.48
N MET A 100 -3.93 -4.24 -5.65
CA MET A 100 -4.68 -5.41 -6.12
C MET A 100 -5.68 -5.94 -5.09
N SER A 101 -5.46 -5.72 -3.79
CA SER A 101 -6.47 -6.04 -2.75
C SER A 101 -7.83 -5.42 -3.03
N SER A 102 -7.89 -4.27 -3.73
CA SER A 102 -9.17 -3.65 -4.12
C SER A 102 -9.95 -4.43 -5.18
N ALA A 103 -9.29 -5.25 -5.97
CA ALA A 103 -9.94 -6.08 -6.98
C ALA A 103 -10.47 -7.40 -6.41
N VAL A 104 -9.98 -7.85 -5.25
CA VAL A 104 -10.27 -9.18 -4.69
C VAL A 104 -11.73 -9.32 -4.29
N GLY A 105 -12.27 -8.35 -3.54
CA GLY A 105 -13.69 -8.39 -3.13
C GLY A 105 -14.66 -8.42 -4.31
N PRO A 106 -14.58 -7.47 -5.26
CA PRO A 106 -15.35 -7.51 -6.48
C PRO A 106 -15.18 -8.80 -7.28
N PHE A 107 -13.96 -9.29 -7.47
CA PHE A 107 -13.72 -10.58 -8.14
C PHE A 107 -14.42 -11.72 -7.43
N ALA A 108 -14.32 -11.82 -6.12
CA ALA A 108 -14.92 -12.91 -5.33
C ALA A 108 -16.45 -12.91 -5.43
N LEU A 109 -17.05 -11.72 -5.47
CA LEU A 109 -18.50 -11.57 -5.65
C LEU A 109 -18.92 -11.99 -7.07
N ASP A 110 -18.27 -11.42 -8.11
CA ASP A 110 -18.57 -11.69 -9.51
C ASP A 110 -18.38 -13.16 -9.90
N GLU A 111 -17.36 -13.84 -9.31
CA GLU A 111 -17.08 -15.26 -9.55
C GLU A 111 -17.92 -16.21 -8.67
N GLY A 112 -18.82 -15.67 -7.84
CA GLY A 112 -19.68 -16.47 -6.97
C GLY A 112 -18.94 -17.22 -5.86
N LEU A 113 -17.72 -16.79 -5.50
CA LEU A 113 -16.97 -17.35 -4.38
C LEU A 113 -17.59 -16.94 -3.03
N VAL A 114 -18.27 -15.80 -3.02
CA VAL A 114 -19.01 -15.27 -1.87
C VAL A 114 -20.40 -14.84 -2.29
N LYS A 115 -21.33 -14.85 -1.32
CA LYS A 115 -22.66 -14.26 -1.51
C LYS A 115 -22.63 -12.80 -1.09
N GLY A 116 -23.29 -11.94 -1.84
CA GLY A 116 -23.43 -10.52 -1.53
C GLY A 116 -24.86 -10.02 -1.77
N PRO A 117 -25.13 -8.74 -1.44
CA PRO A 117 -26.42 -8.12 -1.72
C PRO A 117 -26.59 -7.90 -3.24
N ALA A 118 -27.84 -7.90 -3.71
CA ALA A 118 -28.13 -7.49 -5.09
C ALA A 118 -27.84 -5.98 -5.28
N ASN A 119 -28.17 -5.16 -4.28
CA ASN A 119 -27.91 -3.71 -4.27
C ASN A 119 -27.51 -3.28 -2.86
N GLY A 120 -26.71 -2.20 -2.76
CA GLY A 120 -26.24 -1.64 -1.50
C GLY A 120 -24.75 -1.81 -1.30
N GLU A 121 -24.28 -2.10 -0.11
CA GLU A 121 -22.85 -2.26 0.20
C GLU A 121 -22.52 -3.73 0.46
N ALA A 122 -21.53 -4.26 -0.25
CA ALA A 122 -20.91 -5.53 0.08
C ALA A 122 -19.76 -5.34 1.07
N THR A 123 -19.62 -6.27 1.99
CA THR A 123 -18.49 -6.38 2.92
C THR A 123 -17.88 -7.76 2.79
N ILE A 124 -16.62 -7.84 2.40
CA ILE A 124 -15.89 -9.10 2.18
C ILE A 124 -14.60 -9.09 2.98
N ARG A 125 -14.42 -10.12 3.81
CA ARG A 125 -13.25 -10.36 4.63
C ARG A 125 -12.24 -11.20 3.88
N ILE A 126 -11.12 -10.62 3.54
CA ILE A 126 -10.08 -11.21 2.70
C ILE A 126 -8.92 -11.64 3.60
N HIS A 127 -8.59 -12.91 3.66
CA HIS A 127 -7.36 -13.39 4.27
C HIS A 127 -6.23 -13.29 3.23
N ASN A 128 -5.32 -12.38 3.42
CA ASN A 128 -4.09 -12.32 2.62
C ASN A 128 -3.11 -13.40 3.09
N THR A 129 -2.91 -14.44 2.29
CA THR A 129 -2.09 -15.61 2.65
C THR A 129 -0.59 -15.30 2.71
N ASN A 130 -0.14 -14.23 2.05
CA ASN A 130 1.26 -13.80 2.06
C ASN A 130 1.67 -13.20 3.41
N THR A 131 0.73 -12.48 4.07
CA THR A 131 1.00 -11.75 5.32
C THR A 131 0.22 -12.29 6.51
N SER A 132 -0.68 -13.26 6.30
CA SER A 132 -1.60 -13.81 7.29
C SER A 132 -2.51 -12.75 7.94
N LYS A 133 -2.75 -11.62 7.25
CA LYS A 133 -3.59 -10.52 7.74
C LYS A 133 -4.96 -10.53 7.08
N ILE A 134 -5.95 -10.03 7.82
CA ILE A 134 -7.30 -9.79 7.31
C ILE A 134 -7.41 -8.38 6.75
N ILE A 135 -7.96 -8.29 5.55
CA ILE A 135 -8.34 -7.03 4.89
C ILE A 135 -9.84 -7.08 4.69
N VAL A 136 -10.57 -6.06 5.13
CA VAL A 136 -12.01 -5.94 4.88
C VAL A 136 -12.22 -5.00 3.70
N ALA A 137 -12.81 -5.52 2.63
CA ALA A 137 -13.21 -4.73 1.46
C ALA A 137 -14.69 -4.36 1.58
N ARG A 138 -15.00 -3.05 1.55
CA ARG A 138 -16.37 -2.52 1.47
C ARG A 138 -16.53 -1.76 0.18
N PHE A 139 -17.60 -2.06 -0.57
CA PHE A 139 -17.83 -1.43 -1.87
C PHE A 139 -19.31 -1.45 -2.26
N PRO A 140 -19.78 -0.45 -3.03
CA PRO A 140 -21.16 -0.43 -3.51
C PRO A 140 -21.39 -1.51 -4.57
N VAL A 141 -22.55 -2.14 -4.47
CA VAL A 141 -23.03 -3.19 -5.37
C VAL A 141 -24.31 -2.74 -6.06
N HIS A 142 -24.41 -2.99 -7.34
CA HIS A 142 -25.60 -2.81 -8.16
C HIS A 142 -25.81 -4.06 -9.03
N ASP A 143 -27.01 -4.62 -8.99
CA ASP A 143 -27.35 -5.86 -9.69
C ASP A 143 -26.37 -7.01 -9.44
N GLY A 144 -25.96 -7.17 -8.19
CA GLY A 144 -25.09 -8.25 -7.75
C GLY A 144 -23.60 -8.11 -8.10
N THR A 145 -23.19 -7.00 -8.71
CA THR A 145 -21.79 -6.73 -9.10
C THR A 145 -21.29 -5.39 -8.55
N LEU A 146 -19.98 -5.15 -8.61
CA LEU A 146 -19.42 -3.84 -8.26
C LEU A 146 -20.12 -2.73 -9.07
N ALA A 147 -20.60 -1.67 -8.41
CA ALA A 147 -21.18 -0.53 -9.10
C ALA A 147 -20.23 0.04 -10.16
N ALA A 148 -20.73 0.22 -11.40
CA ALA A 148 -19.91 0.65 -12.53
C ALA A 148 -19.46 2.10 -12.41
N THR A 149 -20.18 2.93 -11.66
CA THR A 149 -19.95 4.37 -11.52
C THR A 149 -19.77 4.77 -10.07
N GLY A 150 -19.13 5.90 -9.84
CA GLY A 150 -18.91 6.52 -8.54
C GLY A 150 -18.11 7.81 -8.73
N ASP A 151 -17.72 8.41 -7.63
CA ASP A 151 -17.12 9.76 -7.59
C ASP A 151 -15.65 9.78 -7.18
N ILE A 152 -15.06 8.60 -6.85
CA ILE A 152 -13.65 8.56 -6.44
C ILE A 152 -12.72 8.68 -7.66
N GLU A 153 -11.74 9.55 -7.54
CA GLU A 153 -10.61 9.67 -8.46
C GLU A 153 -9.37 9.04 -7.84
N ILE A 154 -8.61 8.33 -8.65
CA ILE A 154 -7.31 7.77 -8.27
C ILE A 154 -6.24 8.40 -9.15
N ASP A 155 -5.30 9.10 -8.57
CA ASP A 155 -4.20 9.70 -9.34
C ASP A 155 -3.45 8.64 -10.14
N GLY A 156 -3.26 8.91 -11.43
CA GLY A 156 -2.71 7.95 -12.40
C GLY A 156 -3.74 7.01 -13.05
N VAL A 157 -5.04 7.15 -12.72
CA VAL A 157 -6.14 6.42 -13.37
C VAL A 157 -7.14 7.42 -13.91
N SER A 158 -7.44 7.34 -15.21
CA SER A 158 -8.38 8.26 -15.84
C SER A 158 -9.83 7.99 -15.40
N GLY A 159 -10.57 9.08 -15.15
CA GLY A 159 -12.00 9.05 -14.83
C GLY A 159 -12.31 8.74 -13.36
N LYS A 160 -13.62 8.72 -13.08
CA LYS A 160 -14.18 8.42 -11.76
C LYS A 160 -14.69 6.98 -11.70
N ALA A 161 -14.75 6.41 -10.50
CA ALA A 161 -15.21 5.04 -10.28
C ALA A 161 -15.85 4.87 -8.89
N ALA A 162 -16.51 3.74 -8.69
CA ALA A 162 -17.03 3.37 -7.37
C ALA A 162 -15.89 3.24 -6.34
N PRO A 163 -16.08 3.80 -5.13
CA PRO A 163 -15.10 3.68 -4.06
C PRO A 163 -15.06 2.24 -3.53
N ILE A 164 -13.86 1.74 -3.33
CA ILE A 164 -13.61 0.50 -2.60
C ILE A 164 -12.78 0.87 -1.39
N ARG A 165 -13.37 0.75 -0.21
CA ARG A 165 -12.69 0.97 1.06
C ARG A 165 -12.03 -0.34 1.50
N LEU A 166 -10.73 -0.31 1.69
CA LEU A 166 -9.94 -1.42 2.20
C LEU A 166 -9.51 -1.11 3.63
N GLU A 167 -10.01 -1.87 4.58
CA GLU A 167 -9.65 -1.78 6.00
C GLU A 167 -8.62 -2.85 6.32
N PHE A 168 -7.44 -2.44 6.74
CA PHE A 168 -6.37 -3.31 7.22
C PHE A 168 -6.53 -3.40 8.73
N LEU A 169 -7.03 -4.55 9.21
CA LEU A 169 -7.32 -4.74 10.62
C LEU A 169 -6.03 -4.92 11.42
N ASP A 170 -6.06 -4.37 12.64
CA ASP A 170 -4.98 -4.51 13.62
C ASP A 170 -3.58 -4.25 13.01
N PRO A 171 -3.38 -3.07 12.37
CA PRO A 171 -2.15 -2.79 11.64
C PRO A 171 -0.96 -2.48 12.54
N GLY A 172 -1.17 -2.31 13.84
CA GLY A 172 -0.14 -1.95 14.82
C GLY A 172 0.89 -3.05 15.03
N GLY A 173 2.15 -2.67 15.23
CA GLY A 173 3.22 -3.58 15.60
C GLY A 173 3.69 -4.51 14.47
N ALA A 174 3.55 -4.09 13.22
CA ALA A 174 3.84 -4.93 12.05
C ALA A 174 5.27 -5.49 12.03
N ARG A 175 6.23 -4.79 12.63
CA ARG A 175 7.65 -5.20 12.69
C ARG A 175 8.22 -5.19 14.10
N THR A 176 7.78 -4.29 14.95
CA THR A 176 8.31 -4.10 16.30
C THR A 176 7.45 -4.77 17.37
N GLY A 177 6.27 -5.27 17.01
CA GLY A 177 5.28 -5.84 17.92
C GLY A 177 4.48 -4.80 18.70
N LYS A 178 4.76 -3.50 18.55
CA LYS A 178 4.06 -2.41 19.25
C LYS A 178 3.71 -1.27 18.30
N LEU A 179 2.50 -0.70 18.43
CA LEU A 179 2.07 0.47 17.66
C LEU A 179 2.99 1.67 17.89
N LEU A 180 3.35 1.92 19.16
CA LEU A 180 4.35 2.90 19.58
C LEU A 180 5.58 2.16 20.11
N PRO A 181 6.58 1.88 19.27
CA PRO A 181 7.75 1.08 19.66
C PRO A 181 8.55 1.70 20.81
N THR A 182 8.55 3.04 20.91
CA THR A 182 9.24 3.80 21.96
C THR A 182 8.38 4.01 23.20
N GLY A 183 7.08 3.69 23.14
CA GLY A 183 6.08 3.98 24.18
C GLY A 183 5.59 5.42 24.18
N SER A 184 6.12 6.30 23.33
CA SER A 184 5.77 7.72 23.26
C SER A 184 5.18 8.10 21.90
N PRO A 185 4.20 9.02 21.83
CA PRO A 185 3.66 9.56 20.57
C PRO A 185 4.65 10.49 19.87
N CYS A 186 5.58 11.10 20.62
CA CYS A 186 6.63 11.99 20.13
C CYS A 186 7.88 11.84 20.98
N ASP A 187 9.00 11.60 20.33
CA ASP A 187 10.30 11.38 20.93
C ASP A 187 11.27 12.52 20.58
N GLU A 188 12.29 12.70 21.41
CA GLU A 188 13.51 13.39 21.03
C GLU A 188 14.56 12.35 20.60
N LEU A 189 15.05 12.49 19.35
CA LEU A 189 16.11 11.66 18.80
C LEU A 189 17.42 12.45 18.78
N GLU A 190 18.50 11.84 19.25
CA GLU A 190 19.84 12.38 19.02
C GLU A 190 20.28 12.02 17.60
N VAL A 191 20.35 13.01 16.71
CA VAL A 191 20.60 12.83 15.28
C VAL A 191 21.96 13.40 14.91
N GLU A 192 22.82 12.60 14.29
CA GLU A 192 24.15 12.99 13.84
C GLU A 192 24.07 14.24 12.92
N GLY A 193 24.82 15.28 13.27
CA GLY A 193 24.86 16.54 12.49
C GLY A 193 23.63 17.44 12.63
N MET A 194 22.64 17.08 13.47
CA MET A 194 21.44 17.88 13.70
C MET A 194 21.15 18.12 15.19
N GLY A 195 21.78 17.35 16.11
CA GLY A 195 21.45 17.40 17.54
C GLY A 195 20.08 16.76 17.84
N ARG A 196 19.31 17.37 18.74
CA ARG A 196 17.99 16.84 19.13
C ARG A 196 16.92 17.17 18.13
N VAL A 197 16.23 16.13 17.65
CA VAL A 197 15.15 16.23 16.66
C VAL A 197 13.89 15.58 17.23
N LYS A 198 12.76 16.31 17.23
CA LYS A 198 11.46 15.73 17.57
C LYS A 198 10.97 14.85 16.42
N ALA A 199 10.52 13.64 16.75
CA ALA A 199 10.02 12.67 15.79
C ALA A 199 8.91 11.82 16.39
N SER A 200 7.95 11.39 15.58
CA SER A 200 6.95 10.37 15.93
C SER A 200 7.29 9.05 15.29
N CYS A 201 7.60 8.04 16.10
CA CYS A 201 7.93 6.69 15.67
C CYS A 201 6.69 5.81 15.79
N VAL A 202 6.09 5.42 14.67
CA VAL A 202 4.84 4.64 14.63
C VAL A 202 5.05 3.39 13.78
N ASP A 203 4.60 2.24 14.27
CA ASP A 203 4.61 0.99 13.51
C ASP A 203 3.18 0.52 13.26
N ALA A 204 2.63 0.93 12.11
CA ALA A 204 1.30 0.51 11.65
C ALA A 204 1.36 0.16 10.15
N ALA A 205 1.11 -1.09 9.82
CA ALA A 205 1.25 -1.71 8.50
C ALA A 205 2.69 -1.65 7.95
N ASN A 206 3.45 -0.63 8.31
CA ASN A 206 4.90 -0.49 8.08
C ASN A 206 5.45 0.54 9.07
N PRO A 207 6.61 0.28 9.70
CA PRO A 207 7.21 1.25 10.60
C PRO A 207 7.61 2.52 9.85
N CYS A 208 7.17 3.67 10.39
CA CYS A 208 7.47 4.98 9.85
C CYS A 208 7.93 5.95 10.94
N VAL A 209 8.76 6.90 10.54
CA VAL A 209 9.20 8.03 11.36
C VAL A 209 8.71 9.31 10.72
N PHE A 210 7.99 10.12 11.48
CA PHE A 210 7.45 11.40 11.03
C PHE A 210 8.14 12.56 11.73
N VAL A 211 8.63 13.52 10.94
CA VAL A 211 9.19 14.78 11.42
C VAL A 211 8.47 15.96 10.76
N ALA A 212 8.39 17.10 11.42
CA ALA A 212 7.84 18.29 10.78
C ALA A 212 8.78 18.78 9.67
N ALA A 213 8.23 19.30 8.57
CA ALA A 213 9.01 19.70 7.40
C ALA A 213 10.03 20.82 7.71
N ASP A 214 9.66 21.76 8.57
CA ASP A 214 10.53 22.83 9.03
C ASP A 214 11.79 22.33 9.76
N THR A 215 11.70 21.21 10.47
CA THR A 215 12.83 20.56 11.16
C THR A 215 13.97 20.21 10.20
N VAL A 216 13.63 19.89 8.96
CA VAL A 216 14.61 19.55 7.92
C VAL A 216 14.85 20.69 6.93
N GLY A 217 14.28 21.89 7.20
CA GLY A 217 14.44 23.09 6.39
C GLY A 217 13.62 23.07 5.10
N LYS A 218 12.44 22.43 5.15
CA LYS A 218 11.53 22.28 4.02
C LYS A 218 10.14 22.81 4.38
N SER A 219 9.34 23.06 3.34
CA SER A 219 7.95 23.49 3.45
C SER A 219 6.97 22.30 3.50
N GLY A 220 7.30 21.17 2.84
CA GLY A 220 6.46 19.96 2.77
C GLY A 220 5.62 19.84 1.50
N ASP A 221 5.80 20.77 0.54
CA ASP A 221 5.16 20.77 -0.78
C ASP A 221 6.14 20.55 -1.93
N GLU A 222 7.44 20.36 -1.64
CA GLU A 222 8.47 20.15 -2.65
C GLU A 222 8.15 18.93 -3.53
N LEU A 223 8.52 19.03 -4.81
CA LEU A 223 8.45 17.90 -5.74
C LEU A 223 9.67 16.98 -5.56
N PRO A 224 9.56 15.69 -5.90
CA PRO A 224 10.64 14.72 -5.72
C PRO A 224 11.95 15.13 -6.36
N ASP A 225 11.93 15.69 -7.57
CA ASP A 225 13.14 16.08 -8.29
C ASP A 225 13.93 17.18 -7.56
N ALA A 226 13.23 18.10 -6.87
CA ALA A 226 13.86 19.12 -6.03
C ALA A 226 14.46 18.51 -4.75
N LEU A 227 13.85 17.48 -4.21
CA LEU A 227 14.37 16.76 -3.03
C LEU A 227 15.51 15.82 -3.39
N ASP A 228 15.46 15.16 -4.55
CA ASP A 228 16.53 14.29 -5.07
C ASP A 228 17.83 15.09 -5.29
N GLY A 229 17.71 16.32 -5.75
CA GLY A 229 18.85 17.23 -5.96
C GLY A 229 19.45 17.79 -4.66
N ASP A 230 18.76 17.64 -3.51
CA ASP A 230 19.23 18.18 -2.22
C ASP A 230 19.92 17.09 -1.37
N ALA A 231 21.22 16.92 -1.61
CA ALA A 231 22.02 15.96 -0.86
C ALA A 231 22.11 16.26 0.65
N VAL A 232 21.91 17.52 1.08
CA VAL A 232 21.90 17.88 2.51
C VAL A 232 20.61 17.37 3.15
N PHE A 233 19.49 17.61 2.50
CA PHE A 233 18.19 17.09 2.93
C PHE A 233 18.20 15.57 3.02
N LEU A 234 18.65 14.87 1.99
CA LEU A 234 18.67 13.40 1.99
C LEU A 234 19.54 12.82 3.10
N ARG A 235 20.72 13.43 3.36
CA ARG A 235 21.57 13.02 4.50
C ARG A 235 20.90 13.24 5.85
N ARG A 236 20.17 14.36 6.04
CA ARG A 236 19.40 14.62 7.27
C ARG A 236 18.31 13.59 7.47
N MET A 237 17.52 13.28 6.42
CA MET A 237 16.47 12.29 6.49
C MET A 237 17.02 10.89 6.81
N GLU A 238 18.15 10.51 6.22
CA GLU A 238 18.81 9.23 6.50
C GLU A 238 19.35 9.17 7.95
N ALA A 239 19.94 10.25 8.46
CA ALA A 239 20.40 10.32 9.84
C ALA A 239 19.22 10.17 10.83
N ILE A 240 18.10 10.84 10.57
CA ILE A 240 16.85 10.69 11.34
C ILE A 240 16.34 9.25 11.30
N ARG A 241 16.29 8.64 10.11
CA ARG A 241 15.84 7.25 9.92
C ARG A 241 16.70 6.27 10.74
N CYS A 242 18.01 6.44 10.71
CA CYS A 242 18.94 5.58 11.45
C CYS A 242 18.79 5.74 12.96
N ALA A 243 18.72 6.98 13.47
CA ALA A 243 18.51 7.26 14.88
C ALA A 243 17.17 6.67 15.37
N ALA A 244 16.10 6.83 14.58
CA ALA A 244 14.80 6.27 14.88
C ALA A 244 14.79 4.73 14.84
N SER A 245 15.49 4.10 13.87
CA SER A 245 15.62 2.64 13.80
C SER A 245 16.20 2.05 15.08
N VAL A 246 17.22 2.69 15.63
CA VAL A 246 17.83 2.31 16.92
C VAL A 246 16.85 2.55 18.07
N LYS A 247 16.20 3.72 18.13
CA LYS A 247 15.24 4.08 19.17
C LYS A 247 14.03 3.15 19.20
N MET A 248 13.56 2.70 18.04
CA MET A 248 12.47 1.74 17.88
C MET A 248 12.88 0.28 18.21
N GLY A 249 14.14 0.03 18.51
CA GLY A 249 14.67 -1.32 18.76
C GLY A 249 14.77 -2.20 17.51
N MET A 250 14.70 -1.63 16.31
CA MET A 250 14.81 -2.36 15.04
C MET A 250 16.27 -2.64 14.66
N ALA A 251 17.19 -1.76 15.05
CA ALA A 251 18.63 -1.93 14.86
C ALA A 251 19.37 -1.78 16.19
N ALA A 252 20.41 -2.56 16.39
CA ALA A 252 21.22 -2.52 17.62
C ALA A 252 22.06 -1.21 17.74
N ASN A 253 22.43 -0.60 16.60
CA ASN A 253 23.23 0.61 16.53
C ASN A 253 23.08 1.28 15.16
N LEU A 254 23.68 2.48 15.00
CA LEU A 254 23.63 3.25 13.75
C LEU A 254 24.25 2.53 12.55
N TYR A 255 25.30 1.72 12.78
CA TYR A 255 25.92 0.95 11.70
C TYR A 255 24.93 -0.07 11.11
N THR A 256 24.28 -0.85 11.96
CA THR A 256 23.24 -1.82 11.55
C THR A 256 22.05 -1.10 10.90
N ALA A 257 21.63 0.06 11.46
CA ALA A 257 20.54 0.84 10.92
C ALA A 257 20.80 1.31 9.48
N ARG A 258 22.05 1.71 9.15
CA ARG A 258 22.44 2.10 7.79
C ARG A 258 22.33 0.98 6.77
N GLN A 259 22.47 -0.28 7.18
CA GLN A 259 22.32 -1.44 6.29
C GLN A 259 20.86 -1.81 6.06
N MET A 260 19.94 -1.40 6.93
CA MET A 260 18.50 -1.65 6.86
C MET A 260 17.78 -0.52 6.09
N THR A 261 18.09 -0.31 4.83
CA THR A 261 17.64 0.87 4.06
C THR A 261 16.13 0.93 3.82
N GLY A 262 15.42 -0.20 3.88
CA GLY A 262 13.98 -0.28 3.56
C GLY A 262 13.04 0.16 4.69
N ILE A 263 13.49 0.07 5.95
CA ILE A 263 12.69 0.33 7.16
C ILE A 263 13.56 0.86 8.32
N PRO A 264 12.98 1.70 9.23
CA PRO A 264 11.68 2.35 9.06
C PRO A 264 11.70 3.27 7.86
N LYS A 265 10.55 3.58 7.27
CA LYS A 265 10.45 4.70 6.33
C LYS A 265 10.52 6.01 7.10
N VAL A 266 11.12 7.03 6.50
CA VAL A 266 11.15 8.36 7.10
C VAL A 266 10.35 9.33 6.22
N ALA A 267 9.55 10.19 6.85
CA ALA A 267 8.74 11.16 6.15
C ALA A 267 8.76 12.52 6.84
N MET A 268 8.87 13.58 6.06
CA MET A 268 8.50 14.89 6.53
C MET A 268 7.00 15.13 6.31
N VAL A 269 6.36 15.76 7.28
CA VAL A 269 4.93 16.12 7.25
C VAL A 269 4.76 17.61 7.51
N ALA A 270 3.71 18.17 6.93
CA ALA A 270 3.33 19.56 7.13
C ALA A 270 1.81 19.69 7.17
N GLY A 271 1.30 20.74 7.80
CA GLY A 271 -0.12 21.08 7.75
C GLY A 271 -0.60 21.37 6.33
N PRO A 272 -1.92 21.51 6.15
CA PRO A 272 -2.52 21.83 4.84
C PRO A 272 -1.88 23.04 4.19
N ARG A 273 -1.55 22.93 2.91
CA ARG A 273 -0.97 24.02 2.12
C ARG A 273 -1.24 23.87 0.64
N ALA A 274 -1.19 24.99 -0.07
CA ALA A 274 -1.20 24.97 -1.52
C ALA A 274 0.10 24.37 -2.06
N GLY A 275 0.03 23.74 -3.22
CA GLY A 275 1.17 23.10 -3.87
C GLY A 275 0.84 22.66 -5.27
N ARG A 276 1.77 21.94 -5.90
CA ARG A 276 1.63 21.43 -7.26
C ARG A 276 1.98 19.95 -7.30
N THR A 277 1.24 19.20 -8.10
CA THR A 277 1.52 17.77 -8.32
C THR A 277 2.54 17.57 -9.45
N LEU A 278 3.06 16.35 -9.56
CA LEU A 278 3.94 15.92 -10.67
C LEU A 278 3.29 16.07 -12.05
N SER A 279 1.94 15.97 -12.15
CA SER A 279 1.20 16.19 -13.39
C SER A 279 0.96 17.67 -13.71
N GLY A 280 1.38 18.58 -12.83
CA GLY A 280 1.17 20.01 -12.96
C GLY A 280 -0.17 20.51 -12.43
N ARG A 281 -1.02 19.65 -11.84
CA ARG A 281 -2.27 20.06 -11.20
C ARG A 281 -1.98 20.89 -9.95
N GLU A 282 -2.61 22.04 -9.83
CA GLU A 282 -2.57 22.88 -8.63
C GLU A 282 -3.44 22.25 -7.54
N LEU A 283 -2.94 22.26 -6.32
CA LEU A 283 -3.66 21.88 -5.10
C LEU A 283 -3.81 23.12 -4.23
N GLY A 284 -5.03 23.42 -3.81
CA GLY A 284 -5.31 24.41 -2.78
C GLY A 284 -5.03 23.89 -1.36
N ALA A 285 -4.82 24.78 -0.40
CA ALA A 285 -4.66 24.38 1.00
C ALA A 285 -5.89 23.64 1.55
N GLY A 286 -7.09 23.86 0.99
CA GLY A 286 -8.31 23.16 1.37
C GLY A 286 -8.48 21.76 0.76
N ASP A 287 -7.63 21.34 -0.15
CA ASP A 287 -7.75 20.05 -0.84
C ASP A 287 -7.19 18.88 0.00
N ALA A 288 -6.40 19.17 1.02
CA ALA A 288 -5.80 18.16 1.88
C ALA A 288 -5.87 18.55 3.36
N ASP A 289 -5.72 17.57 4.22
CA ASP A 289 -5.70 17.72 5.68
C ASP A 289 -4.30 17.65 6.27
N ILE A 290 -3.37 17.06 5.52
CA ILE A 290 -1.94 16.95 5.83
C ILE A 290 -1.14 16.73 4.54
N CYS A 291 0.07 17.27 4.50
CA CYS A 291 1.03 17.02 3.42
C CYS A 291 2.12 16.06 3.87
N VAL A 292 2.58 15.19 2.98
CA VAL A 292 3.66 14.23 3.24
C VAL A 292 4.66 14.16 2.09
N ARG A 293 5.94 14.06 2.44
CA ARG A 293 7.03 13.64 1.55
C ARG A 293 7.77 12.50 2.21
N MET A 294 7.65 11.31 1.62
CA MET A 294 8.22 10.08 2.18
C MET A 294 9.48 9.69 1.44
N ILE A 295 10.51 9.32 2.19
CA ILE A 295 11.76 8.78 1.68
C ILE A 295 11.74 7.26 1.86
N SER A 296 12.07 6.54 0.80
CA SER A 296 12.15 5.08 0.79
C SER A 296 13.41 4.64 0.07
N VAL A 297 14.24 3.85 0.74
CA VAL A 297 15.52 3.39 0.21
C VAL A 297 16.38 4.58 -0.29
N GLY A 298 16.43 5.65 0.51
CA GLY A 298 17.24 6.84 0.24
C GLY A 298 16.67 7.81 -0.82
N LEU A 299 15.53 7.51 -1.44
CA LEU A 299 14.95 8.31 -2.51
C LEU A 299 13.56 8.85 -2.14
N PRO A 300 13.23 10.10 -2.53
CA PRO A 300 11.87 10.64 -2.40
C PRO A 300 10.86 9.84 -3.21
N HIS A 301 9.79 9.43 -2.54
CA HIS A 301 8.73 8.67 -3.18
C HIS A 301 7.85 9.59 -4.02
N ARG A 302 7.53 9.19 -5.25
CA ARG A 302 6.68 10.00 -6.16
C ARG A 302 5.19 10.04 -5.74
N ALA A 303 4.78 9.11 -4.91
CA ALA A 303 3.49 9.08 -4.23
C ALA A 303 3.70 8.69 -2.77
N VAL A 304 2.63 8.50 -1.99
CA VAL A 304 2.73 7.86 -0.68
C VAL A 304 2.42 6.36 -0.84
N PRO A 305 3.30 5.43 -0.38
CA PRO A 305 2.99 4.00 -0.38
C PRO A 305 1.74 3.71 0.47
N ILE A 306 0.93 2.72 0.10
CA ILE A 306 -0.30 2.38 0.82
C ILE A 306 -0.02 2.11 2.30
N THR A 307 0.99 1.29 2.61
CA THR A 307 1.36 1.01 4.02
C THR A 307 1.87 2.26 4.75
N GLY A 308 2.56 3.17 4.06
CA GLY A 308 2.99 4.46 4.60
C GLY A 308 1.80 5.40 4.84
N SER A 309 0.80 5.41 3.94
CA SER A 309 -0.40 6.22 4.13
C SER A 309 -1.28 5.69 5.26
N ILE A 310 -1.36 4.37 5.46
CA ILE A 310 -2.02 3.76 6.61
C ILE A 310 -1.30 4.15 7.90
N CYS A 311 0.02 4.06 7.94
CA CYS A 311 0.80 4.47 9.11
C CYS A 311 0.60 5.95 9.45
N LEU A 312 0.60 6.81 8.43
CA LEU A 312 0.33 8.24 8.62
C LEU A 312 -1.10 8.48 9.11
N ALA A 313 -2.11 7.79 8.54
CA ALA A 313 -3.50 7.89 8.99
C ALA A 313 -3.64 7.49 10.46
N VAL A 314 -3.05 6.38 10.87
CA VAL A 314 -3.00 5.96 12.28
C VAL A 314 -2.30 7.02 13.14
N ALA A 315 -1.15 7.52 12.70
CA ALA A 315 -0.39 8.53 13.43
C ALA A 315 -1.18 9.82 13.65
N THR A 316 -2.02 10.27 12.69
CA THR A 316 -2.89 11.45 12.87
C THR A 316 -3.97 11.26 13.92
N ARG A 317 -4.28 10.02 14.31
CA ARG A 317 -5.25 9.67 15.38
C ARG A 317 -4.60 9.45 16.75
N ILE A 318 -3.28 9.53 16.84
CA ILE A 318 -2.54 9.37 18.10
C ILE A 318 -2.29 10.76 18.72
N PRO A 319 -3.00 11.14 19.81
CA PRO A 319 -2.81 12.44 20.43
C PRO A 319 -1.36 12.67 20.87
N GLY A 320 -0.81 13.82 20.52
CA GLY A 320 0.58 14.23 20.84
C GLY A 320 1.61 13.82 19.78
N SER A 321 1.24 13.02 18.79
CA SER A 321 2.14 12.77 17.64
C SER A 321 2.27 14.02 16.75
N ILE A 322 3.37 14.15 16.03
CA ILE A 322 3.60 15.23 15.06
C ILE A 322 2.52 15.24 13.96
N PRO A 323 2.13 14.09 13.35
CA PRO A 323 1.04 14.09 12.40
C PRO A 323 -0.30 14.56 12.99
N ALA A 324 -0.63 14.20 14.24
CA ALA A 324 -1.87 14.65 14.89
C ALA A 324 -1.87 16.16 15.16
N GLN A 325 -0.71 16.76 15.46
CA GLN A 325 -0.58 18.21 15.70
C GLN A 325 -0.70 19.03 14.41
N LEU A 326 -0.33 18.44 13.27
CA LEU A 326 -0.29 19.12 11.96
C LEU A 326 -1.53 18.87 11.10
N SER A 327 -2.28 17.80 11.37
CA SER A 327 -3.49 17.47 10.63
C SER A 327 -4.71 18.25 11.14
N ASN A 328 -5.59 18.69 10.22
CA ASN A 328 -6.88 19.29 10.55
C ASN A 328 -8.07 18.35 10.28
N ALA A 329 -7.82 17.06 10.02
CA ALA A 329 -8.86 16.09 9.65
C ALA A 329 -9.82 15.81 10.82
N SER A 330 -11.12 15.98 10.58
CA SER A 330 -12.22 15.60 11.51
C SER A 330 -12.93 14.29 11.13
N GLY A 331 -12.69 13.78 9.91
CA GLY A 331 -13.24 12.55 9.33
C GLY A 331 -12.14 11.79 8.59
N PRO A 332 -12.45 11.12 7.46
CA PRO A 332 -11.43 10.56 6.58
C PRO A 332 -10.38 11.61 6.22
N ILE A 333 -9.13 11.20 6.10
CA ILE A 333 -7.96 12.07 6.00
C ILE A 333 -7.53 12.17 4.53
N ARG A 334 -7.43 13.38 4.02
CA ARG A 334 -6.90 13.67 2.69
C ARG A 334 -5.40 13.98 2.82
N ILE A 335 -4.57 13.08 2.32
CA ILE A 335 -3.10 13.21 2.35
C ILE A 335 -2.62 13.76 1.02
N ALA A 336 -2.05 14.97 1.00
CA ALA A 336 -1.37 15.50 -0.19
C ALA A 336 0.05 14.93 -0.30
N HIS A 337 0.36 14.43 -1.48
CA HIS A 337 1.65 13.86 -1.86
C HIS A 337 2.03 14.28 -3.29
N PRO A 338 3.26 14.01 -3.78
CA PRO A 338 3.70 14.54 -5.07
C PRO A 338 2.81 14.19 -6.27
N SER A 339 2.13 13.05 -6.27
CA SER A 339 1.23 12.67 -7.38
C SER A 339 -0.20 13.18 -7.22
N GLY A 340 -0.60 13.69 -6.05
CA GLY A 340 -1.97 14.17 -5.82
C GLY A 340 -2.44 14.04 -4.39
N VAL A 341 -3.69 13.61 -4.19
CA VAL A 341 -4.31 13.43 -2.88
C VAL A 341 -4.80 11.99 -2.73
N THR A 342 -4.43 11.35 -1.63
CA THR A 342 -4.93 10.02 -1.25
C THR A 342 -5.88 10.14 -0.07
N LEU A 343 -7.09 9.59 -0.20
CA LEU A 343 -8.05 9.47 0.88
C LEU A 343 -7.74 8.22 1.71
N VAL A 344 -7.60 8.40 3.01
CA VAL A 344 -7.35 7.34 4.00
C VAL A 344 -8.24 7.54 5.22
N ASP A 345 -8.29 6.53 6.08
CA ASP A 345 -8.95 6.63 7.38
C ASP A 345 -8.25 5.73 8.40
N ALA A 346 -8.47 5.97 9.69
CA ALA A 346 -8.00 5.11 10.76
C ALA A 346 -8.85 5.28 12.01
N ILE A 347 -9.01 4.20 12.78
CA ILE A 347 -9.49 4.26 14.16
C ILE A 347 -8.39 3.80 15.09
N VAL A 348 -8.17 4.59 16.12
CA VAL A 348 -7.25 4.33 17.21
C VAL A 348 -8.06 4.38 18.51
N SER A 349 -8.00 3.30 19.27
CA SER A 349 -8.63 3.17 20.59
C SER A 349 -7.57 3.15 21.70
N ARG A 350 -8.03 3.28 22.94
CA ARG A 350 -7.20 3.04 24.12
C ARG A 350 -7.77 1.85 24.87
N SER A 351 -6.90 0.95 25.28
CA SER A 351 -7.27 -0.14 26.19
C SER A 351 -7.58 0.41 27.60
N ASP A 352 -8.20 -0.40 28.44
CA ASP A 352 -8.49 -0.06 29.83
C ASP A 352 -7.23 0.27 30.66
N VAL A 353 -6.07 -0.24 30.22
CA VAL A 353 -4.75 0.06 30.81
C VAL A 353 -4.06 1.26 30.16
N GLY A 354 -4.77 1.99 29.26
CA GLY A 354 -4.28 3.19 28.59
C GLY A 354 -3.36 2.96 27.39
N GLU A 355 -3.16 1.71 26.98
CA GLU A 355 -2.36 1.37 25.80
C GLU A 355 -3.09 1.78 24.52
N VAL A 356 -2.37 2.43 23.62
CA VAL A 356 -2.91 2.88 22.33
C VAL A 356 -2.89 1.73 21.32
N LYS A 357 -4.05 1.44 20.72
CA LYS A 357 -4.23 0.40 19.72
C LYS A 357 -4.81 0.98 18.43
N ALA A 358 -4.30 0.58 17.27
CA ALA A 358 -4.92 0.85 15.99
C ALA A 358 -5.90 -0.29 15.67
N ASP A 359 -7.19 0.01 15.64
CA ASP A 359 -8.22 -0.98 15.34
C ASP A 359 -8.21 -1.32 13.85
N TYR A 360 -8.10 -0.31 13.01
CA TYR A 360 -7.82 -0.44 11.58
C TYR A 360 -7.16 0.81 11.00
N GLY A 361 -6.52 0.63 9.84
CA GLY A 361 -6.20 1.70 8.90
C GLY A 361 -6.83 1.40 7.56
N ALA A 362 -7.43 2.38 6.91
CA ALA A 362 -8.15 2.19 5.66
C ALA A 362 -7.63 3.08 4.54
N VAL A 363 -7.72 2.57 3.31
CA VAL A 363 -7.47 3.32 2.09
C VAL A 363 -8.64 3.16 1.14
N TYR A 364 -8.91 4.20 0.35
CA TYR A 364 -9.92 4.15 -0.69
C TYR A 364 -9.25 3.93 -2.03
N ARG A 365 -9.76 2.96 -2.78
CA ARG A 365 -9.28 2.58 -4.12
C ARG A 365 -10.47 2.36 -5.04
N SER A 366 -10.20 2.00 -6.28
CA SER A 366 -11.20 1.52 -7.23
C SER A 366 -10.64 0.33 -7.98
N ALA A 367 -11.53 -0.50 -8.51
CA ALA A 367 -11.18 -1.62 -9.36
C ALA A 367 -12.03 -1.61 -10.63
N ARG A 368 -11.60 -2.37 -11.61
CA ARG A 368 -12.36 -2.58 -12.84
C ARG A 368 -12.00 -3.93 -13.45
N ARG A 369 -13.00 -4.74 -13.77
CA ARG A 369 -12.86 -5.92 -14.63
C ARG A 369 -12.62 -5.41 -16.05
N LEU A 370 -11.52 -5.81 -16.67
CA LEU A 370 -11.09 -5.35 -17.99
C LEU A 370 -11.36 -6.41 -19.06
N PHE A 371 -11.19 -7.67 -18.72
CA PHE A 371 -11.34 -8.82 -19.61
C PHE A 371 -11.58 -10.06 -18.77
N GLU A 372 -12.35 -11.01 -19.33
CA GLU A 372 -12.54 -12.37 -18.80
C GLU A 372 -12.51 -13.38 -19.93
N GLY A 373 -12.01 -14.58 -19.67
CA GLY A 373 -11.87 -15.62 -20.68
C GLY A 373 -10.81 -16.62 -20.29
N ASN A 374 -10.03 -17.07 -21.28
CA ASN A 374 -8.91 -17.97 -21.03
C ASN A 374 -7.60 -17.30 -21.44
N VAL A 375 -6.60 -17.38 -20.56
CA VAL A 375 -5.21 -17.20 -20.99
C VAL A 375 -4.70 -18.48 -21.62
N VAL A 376 -3.82 -18.32 -22.59
CA VAL A 376 -3.19 -19.45 -23.28
C VAL A 376 -1.71 -19.42 -22.92
N TYR A 377 -1.18 -20.50 -22.40
CA TYR A 377 0.23 -20.63 -22.05
C TYR A 377 0.80 -21.95 -22.57
N ARG A 378 2.12 -22.03 -22.68
CA ARG A 378 2.84 -23.22 -23.11
C ARG A 378 3.24 -24.04 -21.88
N THR A 379 3.00 -25.36 -21.93
CA THR A 379 3.56 -26.23 -20.89
C THR A 379 5.07 -26.29 -21.01
N PRO A 380 5.83 -26.25 -19.90
CA PRO A 380 7.25 -26.58 -19.93
C PRO A 380 7.45 -27.97 -20.51
N GLU A 381 8.63 -28.21 -21.07
CA GLU A 381 9.03 -29.56 -21.53
C GLU A 381 9.31 -30.49 -20.36
#